data_3edfe1b031c76415a0e275079f8ec389
#
_entry.id   3edfe1b031c76415a0e275079f8ec389
#
_cell.length_a   1.000
_cell.length_b   1.000
_cell.length_c   1.000
_cell.angle_alpha   90.00
_cell.angle_beta   90.00
_cell.angle_gamma   90.00
#
_symmetry.space_group_name_H-M   'P 1'
#
loop_
_entity.id
_entity.type
_entity.pdbx_description
1 polymer ?
#
loop_
_entity_poly.entity_id
_entity_poly.type
_entity_poly.pdbx_seq_one_letter_code
_entity_poly.pdbx_strand_id
1 'polypeptide(L)'
;MVYRAFQQGLELIHERYLQDQELAVIENYVNTFPVRVQAHNLLKSQQDQLLNSTLREFAKTESAMLDQYRQVCLRDLQLVLTMIAHVVITDDVQRFNDSLLWVQNMMRSVKKEAYAAKGYKLLQSAIAATLPAPCVEVINPYLNQAIAMVSLPV
;
A
#
# COMPACT_ATOMS: atom_id res chain seq x y z
N MET A 1 -4.69 -6.47 10.19
CA MET A 1 -5.52 -6.48 11.41
C MET A 1 -6.44 -7.70 11.46
N VAL A 2 -7.16 -8.01 10.40
CA VAL A 2 -8.10 -9.16 10.36
C VAL A 2 -7.40 -10.50 10.51
N TYR A 3 -6.28 -10.75 9.85
CA TYR A 3 -5.53 -12.00 9.97
C TYR A 3 -5.11 -12.28 11.42
N ARG A 4 -4.65 -11.26 12.14
CA ARG A 4 -4.32 -11.37 13.56
C ARG A 4 -5.54 -11.52 14.43
N ALA A 5 -6.62 -10.77 14.17
CA ALA A 5 -7.88 -10.92 14.86
C ALA A 5 -8.46 -12.32 14.64
N PHE A 6 -8.31 -12.88 13.46
CA PHE A 6 -8.73 -14.24 13.13
C PHE A 6 -7.87 -15.29 13.83
N GLN A 7 -6.54 -15.16 13.82
CA GLN A 7 -5.67 -16.08 14.56
C GLN A 7 -5.89 -16.00 16.08
N GLN A 8 -5.91 -14.80 16.63
CA GLN A 8 -6.21 -14.60 18.05
C GLN A 8 -7.61 -15.07 18.41
N GLY A 9 -8.60 -14.83 17.54
CA GLY A 9 -9.95 -15.34 17.71
C GLY A 9 -10.00 -16.86 17.72
N LEU A 10 -9.26 -17.54 16.84
CA LEU A 10 -9.17 -19.01 16.82
C LEU A 10 -8.49 -19.57 18.08
N GLU A 11 -7.47 -18.89 18.59
CA GLU A 11 -6.81 -19.27 19.85
C GLU A 11 -7.72 -19.04 21.05
N LEU A 12 -8.53 -17.97 21.04
CA LEU A 12 -9.43 -17.60 22.13
C LEU A 12 -10.78 -18.34 22.12
N ILE A 13 -11.20 -18.94 21.00
CA ILE A 13 -12.44 -19.72 20.89
C ILE A 13 -12.47 -20.87 21.90
N HIS A 14 -11.32 -21.37 22.34
CA HIS A 14 -11.24 -22.38 23.39
C HIS A 14 -11.46 -21.84 24.81
N GLU A 15 -11.36 -20.51 25.01
CA GLU A 15 -11.40 -19.88 26.33
C GLU A 15 -12.61 -18.96 26.54
N ARG A 16 -13.06 -18.25 25.49
CA ARG A 16 -14.20 -17.33 25.57
C ARG A 16 -14.80 -17.02 24.20
N TYR A 17 -16.03 -16.48 24.18
CA TYR A 17 -16.62 -15.91 22.96
C TYR A 17 -15.93 -14.63 22.54
N LEU A 18 -15.94 -14.36 21.22
CA LEU A 18 -15.45 -13.11 20.67
C LEU A 18 -16.28 -11.92 21.20
N GLN A 19 -15.60 -10.82 21.50
CA GLN A 19 -16.26 -9.59 21.89
C GLN A 19 -16.80 -8.83 20.67
N ASP A 20 -17.79 -7.96 20.86
CA ASP A 20 -18.42 -7.18 19.78
C ASP A 20 -17.40 -6.38 18.96
N GLN A 21 -16.37 -5.85 19.59
CA GLN A 21 -15.30 -5.12 18.89
C GLN A 21 -14.46 -6.02 17.97
N GLU A 22 -14.21 -7.27 18.37
CA GLU A 22 -13.48 -8.25 17.55
C GLU A 22 -14.36 -8.72 16.39
N LEU A 23 -15.64 -8.93 16.63
CA LEU A 23 -16.63 -9.26 15.60
C LEU A 23 -16.78 -8.14 14.58
N ALA A 24 -16.85 -6.87 15.02
CA ALA A 24 -16.97 -5.71 14.13
C ALA A 24 -15.80 -5.60 13.13
N VAL A 25 -14.59 -5.94 13.54
CA VAL A 25 -13.41 -5.97 12.64
C VAL A 25 -13.60 -7.03 11.55
N ILE A 26 -14.05 -8.22 11.92
CA ILE A 26 -14.29 -9.32 10.97
C ILE A 26 -15.44 -8.98 10.03
N GLU A 27 -16.54 -8.44 10.55
CA GLU A 27 -17.69 -8.02 9.74
C GLU A 27 -17.32 -6.94 8.72
N ASN A 28 -16.57 -5.92 9.14
CA ASN A 28 -16.10 -4.87 8.23
C ASN A 28 -15.25 -5.44 7.10
N TYR A 29 -14.35 -6.36 7.40
CA TYR A 29 -13.53 -7.02 6.36
C TYR A 29 -14.42 -7.83 5.40
N VAL A 30 -15.33 -8.63 5.91
CA VAL A 30 -16.26 -9.44 5.08
C VAL A 30 -17.11 -8.54 4.19
N ASN A 31 -17.64 -7.45 4.73
CA ASN A 31 -18.49 -6.50 4.00
C ASN A 31 -17.70 -5.73 2.91
N THR A 32 -16.42 -5.47 3.14
CA THR A 32 -15.55 -4.76 2.17
C THR A 32 -14.82 -5.71 1.21
N PHE A 33 -14.89 -7.03 1.43
CA PHE A 33 -14.13 -8.00 0.67
C PHE A 33 -14.35 -7.94 -0.85
N PRO A 34 -15.59 -7.81 -1.38
CA PRO A 34 -15.80 -7.69 -2.82
C PRO A 34 -15.08 -6.48 -3.44
N VAL A 35 -15.09 -5.34 -2.74
CA VAL A 35 -14.37 -4.12 -3.17
C VAL A 35 -12.87 -4.32 -3.07
N ARG A 36 -12.38 -5.01 -2.06
CA ARG A 36 -10.95 -5.35 -1.89
C ARG A 36 -10.45 -6.25 -3.02
N VAL A 37 -11.24 -7.25 -3.43
CA VAL A 37 -10.93 -8.11 -4.58
C VAL A 37 -10.89 -7.28 -5.87
N GLN A 38 -11.87 -6.41 -6.08
CA GLN A 38 -11.90 -5.53 -7.24
C GLN A 38 -10.68 -4.61 -7.27
N ALA A 39 -10.35 -3.97 -6.15
CA ALA A 39 -9.20 -3.08 -6.01
C ALA A 39 -7.88 -3.83 -6.31
N HIS A 40 -7.70 -5.03 -5.76
CA HIS A 40 -6.55 -5.88 -6.04
C HIS A 40 -6.41 -6.18 -7.53
N ASN A 41 -7.50 -6.60 -8.17
CA ASN A 41 -7.49 -6.96 -9.59
C ASN A 41 -7.19 -5.74 -10.48
N LEU A 42 -7.74 -4.57 -10.15
CA LEU A 42 -7.46 -3.33 -10.87
C LEU A 42 -6.02 -2.86 -10.68
N LEU A 43 -5.47 -2.91 -9.48
CA LEU A 43 -4.06 -2.59 -9.23
C LEU A 43 -3.12 -3.47 -10.05
N LYS A 44 -3.44 -4.75 -10.19
CA LYS A 44 -2.64 -5.68 -11.01
C LYS A 44 -2.82 -5.47 -12.51
N SER A 45 -4.06 -5.36 -12.98
CA SER A 45 -4.35 -5.26 -14.42
C SER A 45 -3.95 -3.90 -15.00
N GLN A 46 -3.98 -2.83 -14.21
CA GLN A 46 -3.63 -1.47 -14.61
C GLN A 46 -2.26 -1.03 -14.13
N GLN A 47 -1.44 -1.95 -13.62
CA GLN A 47 -0.12 -1.66 -13.06
C GLN A 47 0.74 -0.81 -13.99
N ASP A 48 0.90 -1.19 -15.24
CA ASP A 48 1.75 -0.47 -16.20
C ASP A 48 1.22 0.93 -16.48
N GLN A 49 -0.09 1.11 -16.57
CA GLN A 49 -0.71 2.41 -16.75
C GLN A 49 -0.46 3.32 -15.56
N LEU A 50 -0.65 2.82 -14.34
CA LEU A 50 -0.43 3.55 -13.10
C LEU A 50 1.04 3.96 -12.94
N LEU A 51 1.96 3.05 -13.19
CA LEU A 51 3.40 3.31 -13.09
C LEU A 51 3.87 4.32 -14.14
N ASN A 52 3.44 4.17 -15.40
CA ASN A 52 3.79 5.10 -16.47
C ASN A 52 3.22 6.50 -16.23
N SER A 53 1.99 6.60 -15.72
CA SER A 53 1.38 7.87 -15.35
C SER A 53 2.16 8.54 -14.21
N THR A 54 2.52 7.79 -13.18
CA THR A 54 3.33 8.26 -12.05
C THR A 54 4.69 8.77 -12.50
N LEU A 55 5.41 8.00 -13.33
CA LEU A 55 6.72 8.41 -13.84
C LEU A 55 6.66 9.64 -14.75
N ARG A 56 5.58 9.79 -15.52
CA ARG A 56 5.36 10.99 -16.35
C ARG A 56 5.19 12.24 -15.49
N GLU A 57 4.41 12.17 -14.45
CA GLU A 57 4.26 13.30 -13.51
C GLU A 57 5.55 13.55 -12.73
N PHE A 58 6.25 12.51 -12.35
CA PHE A 58 7.54 12.63 -11.66
C PHE A 58 8.60 13.32 -12.53
N ALA A 59 8.62 13.03 -13.84
CA ALA A 59 9.54 13.66 -14.80
C ALA A 59 9.36 15.17 -14.92
N LYS A 60 8.18 15.72 -14.66
CA LYS A 60 7.91 17.15 -14.70
C LYS A 60 8.73 17.96 -13.70
N THR A 61 9.10 17.36 -12.58
CA THR A 61 9.78 18.02 -11.46
C THR A 61 11.15 17.45 -11.15
N GLU A 62 11.42 16.22 -11.55
CA GLU A 62 12.64 15.47 -11.21
C GLU A 62 13.24 14.78 -12.45
N SER A 63 13.25 15.48 -13.59
CA SER A 63 13.72 14.91 -14.86
C SER A 63 15.16 14.39 -14.78
N ALA A 64 16.08 15.16 -14.21
CA ALA A 64 17.50 14.78 -14.11
C ALA A 64 17.71 13.52 -13.27
N MET A 65 16.95 13.36 -12.17
CA MET A 65 16.99 12.17 -11.33
C MET A 65 16.43 10.96 -12.09
N LEU A 66 15.32 11.14 -12.82
CA LEU A 66 14.72 10.05 -13.60
C LEU A 66 15.57 9.64 -14.79
N ASP A 67 16.26 10.57 -15.46
CA ASP A 67 17.17 10.23 -16.56
C ASP A 67 18.29 9.28 -16.10
N GLN A 68 18.74 9.46 -14.86
CA GLN A 68 19.78 8.61 -14.28
C GLN A 68 19.25 7.32 -13.62
N TYR A 69 18.09 7.37 -12.97
CA TYR A 69 17.60 6.30 -12.08
C TYR A 69 16.20 5.77 -12.45
N ARG A 70 15.73 5.97 -13.68
CA ARG A 70 14.38 5.58 -14.11
C ARG A 70 14.03 4.14 -13.77
N GLN A 71 14.93 3.21 -14.06
CA GLN A 71 14.68 1.77 -13.82
C GLN A 71 14.59 1.42 -12.33
N VAL A 72 15.38 2.12 -11.51
CA VAL A 72 15.33 1.97 -10.06
C VAL A 72 14.01 2.49 -9.52
N CYS A 73 13.61 3.72 -9.92
CA CYS A 73 12.32 4.30 -9.53
C CYS A 73 11.14 3.43 -9.96
N LEU A 74 11.17 2.90 -11.17
CA LEU A 74 10.12 2.00 -11.66
C LEU A 74 10.00 0.75 -10.80
N ARG A 75 11.12 0.12 -10.45
CA ARG A 75 11.17 -1.06 -9.58
C ARG A 75 10.63 -0.78 -8.18
N ASP A 76 11.00 0.35 -7.61
CA ASP A 76 10.56 0.75 -6.27
C ASP A 76 9.06 1.01 -6.22
N LEU A 77 8.52 1.74 -7.21
CA LEU A 77 7.09 1.98 -7.35
C LEU A 77 6.32 0.67 -7.58
N GLN A 78 6.86 -0.22 -8.40
CA GLN A 78 6.27 -1.55 -8.66
C GLN A 78 6.24 -2.40 -7.39
N LEU A 79 7.31 -2.38 -6.59
CA LEU A 79 7.39 -3.08 -5.31
C LEU A 79 6.28 -2.61 -4.36
N VAL A 80 6.17 -1.30 -4.15
CA VAL A 80 5.16 -0.73 -3.26
C VAL A 80 3.75 -1.02 -3.77
N LEU A 81 3.51 -0.89 -5.07
CA LEU A 81 2.21 -1.22 -5.66
C LEU A 81 1.83 -2.69 -5.44
N THR A 82 2.79 -3.60 -5.57
CA THR A 82 2.61 -5.03 -5.30
C THR A 82 2.31 -5.29 -3.82
N MET A 83 3.02 -4.64 -2.91
CA MET A 83 2.77 -4.73 -1.47
C MET A 83 1.36 -4.25 -1.11
N ILE A 84 0.93 -3.13 -1.69
CA ILE A 84 -0.41 -2.56 -1.49
C ILE A 84 -1.48 -3.49 -2.05
N ALA A 85 -1.30 -4.02 -3.26
CA ALA A 85 -2.23 -4.97 -3.86
C ALA A 85 -2.39 -6.23 -2.97
N HIS A 86 -1.32 -6.67 -2.32
CA HIS A 86 -1.36 -7.80 -1.41
C HIS A 86 -2.11 -7.47 -0.11
N VAL A 87 -1.76 -6.35 0.56
CA VAL A 87 -2.35 -6.00 1.84
C VAL A 87 -3.83 -5.64 1.73
N VAL A 88 -4.27 -5.09 0.61
CA VAL A 88 -5.70 -4.79 0.36
C VAL A 88 -6.56 -6.05 0.49
N ILE A 89 -6.07 -7.21 0.02
CA ILE A 89 -6.79 -8.49 0.15
C ILE A 89 -6.59 -9.12 1.53
N THR A 90 -5.35 -9.16 2.02
CA THR A 90 -5.04 -9.93 3.24
C THR A 90 -5.35 -9.18 4.52
N ASP A 91 -5.35 -7.84 4.47
CA ASP A 91 -5.39 -6.95 5.64
C ASP A 91 -4.34 -7.29 6.72
N ASP A 92 -3.25 -7.95 6.30
CA ASP A 92 -2.10 -8.25 7.16
C ASP A 92 -1.21 -7.00 7.31
N VAL A 93 -1.72 -6.06 8.11
CA VAL A 93 -1.10 -4.76 8.34
C VAL A 93 0.27 -4.90 8.99
N GLN A 94 0.48 -5.92 9.84
CA GLN A 94 1.77 -6.12 10.48
C GLN A 94 2.84 -6.50 9.46
N ARG A 95 2.58 -7.50 8.63
CA ARG A 95 3.50 -7.91 7.57
C ARG A 95 3.77 -6.77 6.59
N PHE A 96 2.74 -5.98 6.29
CA PHE A 96 2.89 -4.78 5.46
C PHE A 96 3.83 -3.76 6.13
N ASN A 97 3.68 -3.49 7.43
CA ASN A 97 4.55 -2.59 8.18
C ASN A 97 5.99 -3.07 8.23
N ASP A 98 6.22 -4.37 8.45
CA ASP A 98 7.56 -4.96 8.46
C ASP A 98 8.25 -4.77 7.09
N SER A 99 7.48 -4.95 6.01
CA SER A 99 7.96 -4.72 4.66
C SER A 99 8.25 -3.24 4.38
N LEU A 100 7.39 -2.33 4.86
CA LEU A 100 7.61 -0.87 4.73
C LEU A 100 8.83 -0.42 5.53
N LEU A 101 9.08 -0.98 6.71
CA LEU A 101 10.27 -0.67 7.50
C LEU A 101 11.55 -1.08 6.75
N TRP A 102 11.53 -2.22 6.08
CA TRP A 102 12.63 -2.64 5.23
C TRP A 102 12.86 -1.66 4.07
N VAL A 103 11.79 -1.24 3.37
CA VAL A 103 11.85 -0.23 2.30
C VAL A 103 12.40 1.08 2.82
N GLN A 104 11.93 1.55 3.98
CA GLN A 104 12.41 2.79 4.62
C GLN A 104 13.91 2.72 4.88
N ASN A 105 14.40 1.63 5.47
CA ASN A 105 15.83 1.45 5.76
C ASN A 105 16.66 1.43 4.47
N MET A 106 16.16 0.77 3.42
CA MET A 106 16.81 0.74 2.12
C MET A 106 16.89 2.16 1.51
N MET A 107 15.79 2.92 1.51
CA MET A 107 15.75 4.29 0.96
C MET A 107 16.67 5.24 1.72
N ARG A 108 16.74 5.11 3.05
CA ARG A 108 17.65 5.89 3.90
C ARG A 108 19.12 5.58 3.61
N SER A 109 19.46 4.32 3.43
CA SER A 109 20.84 3.91 3.14
C SER A 109 21.38 4.53 1.84
N VAL A 110 20.51 4.79 0.88
CA VAL A 110 20.85 5.45 -0.41
C VAL A 110 20.44 6.93 -0.44
N LYS A 111 19.93 7.48 0.64
CA LYS A 111 19.48 8.88 0.77
C LYS A 111 18.45 9.29 -0.29
N LYS A 112 17.45 8.43 -0.51
CA LYS A 112 16.40 8.61 -1.53
C LYS A 112 14.98 8.68 -0.95
N GLU A 113 14.84 8.79 0.38
CA GLU A 113 13.55 8.81 1.08
C GLU A 113 12.62 9.93 0.59
N ALA A 114 13.15 11.11 0.30
CA ALA A 114 12.35 12.23 -0.21
C ALA A 114 11.78 11.94 -1.61
N TYR A 115 12.56 11.30 -2.48
CA TYR A 115 12.10 10.88 -3.80
C TYR A 115 11.07 9.75 -3.71
N ALA A 116 11.26 8.80 -2.79
CA ALA A 116 10.29 7.74 -2.54
C ALA A 116 8.95 8.32 -2.06
N ALA A 117 8.96 9.21 -1.07
CA ALA A 117 7.75 9.87 -0.58
C ALA A 117 7.00 10.62 -1.67
N LYS A 118 7.72 11.36 -2.53
CA LYS A 118 7.15 12.08 -3.66
C LYS A 118 6.55 11.12 -4.69
N GLY A 119 7.27 10.05 -5.04
CA GLY A 119 6.80 9.02 -5.95
C GLY A 119 5.52 8.35 -5.46
N TYR A 120 5.43 8.03 -4.16
CA TYR A 120 4.24 7.40 -3.57
C TYR A 120 3.03 8.35 -3.57
N LYS A 121 3.22 9.65 -3.34
CA LYS A 121 2.15 10.66 -3.47
C LYS A 121 1.65 10.77 -4.91
N LEU A 122 2.54 10.73 -5.88
CA LEU A 122 2.17 10.75 -7.30
C LEU A 122 1.44 9.45 -7.70
N LEU A 123 1.87 8.31 -7.20
CA LEU A 123 1.17 7.04 -7.38
C LEU A 123 -0.24 7.08 -6.78
N GLN A 124 -0.39 7.65 -5.59
CA GLN A 124 -1.70 7.86 -4.96
C GLN A 124 -2.62 8.72 -5.83
N SER A 125 -2.10 9.79 -6.41
CA SER A 125 -2.85 10.65 -7.32
C SER A 125 -3.24 9.91 -8.61
N ALA A 126 -2.35 9.09 -9.17
CA ALA A 126 -2.64 8.28 -10.34
C ALA A 126 -3.74 7.24 -10.06
N ILE A 127 -3.69 6.58 -8.91
CA ILE A 127 -4.70 5.63 -8.45
C ILE A 127 -6.06 6.34 -8.30
N ALA A 128 -6.09 7.50 -7.63
CA ALA A 128 -7.31 8.27 -7.43
C ALA A 128 -7.95 8.76 -8.74
N ALA A 129 -7.14 9.04 -9.76
CA ALA A 129 -7.61 9.47 -11.07
C ALA A 129 -8.11 8.32 -11.95
N THR A 130 -7.69 7.09 -11.68
CA THR A 130 -7.88 5.94 -12.58
C THR A 130 -8.88 4.93 -12.05
N LEU A 131 -8.91 4.66 -10.75
CA LEU A 131 -9.72 3.63 -10.13
C LEU A 131 -11.06 4.18 -9.61
N PRO A 132 -12.11 3.33 -9.51
CA PRO A 132 -13.38 3.70 -8.89
C PRO A 132 -13.21 4.14 -7.43
N ALA A 133 -14.01 5.13 -6.99
CA ALA A 133 -13.93 5.69 -5.64
C ALA A 133 -13.96 4.64 -4.51
N PRO A 134 -14.82 3.61 -4.51
CA PRO A 134 -14.80 2.59 -3.46
C PRO A 134 -13.47 1.81 -3.39
N CYS A 135 -12.83 1.58 -4.54
CA CYS A 135 -11.51 0.94 -4.58
C CYS A 135 -10.43 1.85 -4.01
N VAL A 136 -10.49 3.15 -4.32
CA VAL A 136 -9.56 4.16 -3.77
C VAL A 136 -9.68 4.24 -2.25
N GLU A 137 -10.90 4.19 -1.72
CA GLU A 137 -11.16 4.22 -0.27
C GLU A 137 -10.50 3.06 0.49
N VAL A 138 -10.54 1.85 -0.06
CA VAL A 138 -9.90 0.68 0.60
C VAL A 138 -8.38 0.64 0.39
N ILE A 139 -7.85 1.32 -0.61
CA ILE A 139 -6.42 1.41 -0.91
C ILE A 139 -5.73 2.52 -0.11
N ASN A 140 -6.38 3.68 0.04
CA ASN A 140 -5.77 4.89 0.60
C ASN A 140 -5.15 4.72 2.00
N PRO A 141 -5.73 3.99 2.96
CA PRO A 141 -5.10 3.79 4.26
C PRO A 141 -3.68 3.21 4.15
N TYR A 142 -3.47 2.25 3.25
CA TYR A 142 -2.16 1.61 3.05
C TYR A 142 -1.17 2.53 2.32
N LEU A 143 -1.64 3.31 1.33
CA LEU A 143 -0.81 4.33 0.67
C LEU A 143 -0.38 5.42 1.65
N ASN A 144 -1.30 5.92 2.46
CA ASN A 144 -0.99 6.92 3.48
C ASN A 144 0.06 6.39 4.46
N GLN A 145 -0.04 5.14 4.85
CA GLN A 145 0.92 4.48 5.72
C GLN A 145 2.30 4.33 5.08
N ALA A 146 2.36 3.96 3.79
CA ALA A 146 3.61 3.88 3.04
C ALA A 146 4.27 5.25 2.92
N ILE A 147 3.51 6.30 2.60
CA ILE A 147 4.00 7.68 2.51
C ILE A 147 4.52 8.15 3.88
N ALA A 148 3.75 7.91 4.94
CA ALA A 148 4.14 8.31 6.29
C ALA A 148 5.45 7.61 6.70
N MET A 149 5.58 6.31 6.45
CA MET A 149 6.76 5.53 6.84
C MET A 149 8.04 6.07 6.19
N VAL A 150 8.04 6.33 4.88
CA VAL A 150 9.23 6.86 4.19
C VAL A 150 9.49 8.33 4.47
N SER A 151 8.49 9.07 5.01
CA SER A 151 8.60 10.50 5.33
C SER A 151 9.02 10.76 6.78
N LEU A 152 9.09 9.73 7.63
CA LEU A 152 9.50 9.90 9.03
C LEU A 152 10.93 10.44 9.11
N PRO A 153 11.16 11.52 9.88
CA PRO A 153 12.52 12.01 10.14
C PRO A 153 13.33 10.96 10.91
N VAL A 154 14.65 11.05 10.79
CA VAL A 154 15.61 10.24 11.57
C VAL A 154 15.61 10.66 13.03
#